data_28f1e2db02231db60e1c88636c489663
#
_entry.id   28f1e2db02231db60e1c88636c489663
#
_cell.length_a   1.000
_cell.length_b   1.000
_cell.length_c   1.000
_cell.angle_alpha   90.00
_cell.angle_beta   90.00
_cell.angle_gamma   90.00
#
_symmetry.space_group_name_H-M   'P 1'
#
loop_
_entity.id
_entity.type
_entity.pdbx_description
1 polymer ?
#
loop_
_entity_poly.entity_id
_entity_poly.type
_entity_poly.pdbx_seq_one_letter_code
_entity_poly.pdbx_strand_id
1 'polypeptide(L)'
;MRRPLLLLASWALVSLLSGCAVLGAKRGVSEEDLSQTRRIGVVSLLGDRLYGVRIGTTVFQNDSFVAQVPEWKVDAYATDRAVALLKDRSSFEAAPLDRSELVADRMSVDGWQQLKTAGARQGFDRLVIVRPGTASTQDRGFFTPGYGLMERSFFGLVRRCVYAAYIVDVMDVKTGEKIAWQWGSDFPCEYGKAPQLPILASFDQYSDVQRESVRVGLMQWIDKSMADALGALKLIPAPR
;
A
#
# COMPACT_ATOMS: atom_id res chain seq x y z
N MET A 1 30.32 53.70 15.79
CA MET A 1 29.19 52.97 16.36
C MET A 1 28.40 52.25 15.29
N ARG A 2 28.85 51.09 14.71
CA ARG A 2 28.18 50.35 13.61
C ARG A 2 28.34 48.83 13.73
N ARG A 3 28.47 48.23 14.94
CA ARG A 3 28.69 46.78 15.12
C ARG A 3 27.53 45.93 15.68
N PRO A 4 26.37 46.41 16.13
CA PRO A 4 25.30 45.52 16.63
C PRO A 4 24.36 44.97 15.54
N LEU A 5 24.30 45.54 14.33
CA LEU A 5 23.36 45.09 13.30
C LEU A 5 23.75 43.74 12.60
N LEU A 6 25.02 43.43 12.57
CA LEU A 6 25.51 42.22 11.94
C LEU A 6 25.24 40.93 12.78
N LEU A 7 25.17 41.07 14.09
CA LEU A 7 24.88 39.95 14.98
C LEU A 7 23.40 39.54 14.97
N LEU A 8 22.48 40.46 14.75
CA LEU A 8 21.05 40.15 14.65
C LEU A 8 20.69 39.46 13.34
N ALA A 9 21.38 39.77 12.24
CA ALA A 9 21.17 39.14 10.94
C ALA A 9 21.62 37.68 10.94
N SER A 10 22.67 37.33 11.69
CA SER A 10 23.17 35.95 11.79
C SER A 10 22.21 35.04 12.56
N TRP A 11 21.50 35.55 13.56
CA TRP A 11 20.51 34.75 14.33
C TRP A 11 19.23 34.50 13.54
N ALA A 12 18.81 35.44 12.69
CA ALA A 12 17.64 35.25 11.81
C ALA A 12 17.89 34.19 10.73
N LEU A 13 19.13 34.09 10.22
CA LEU A 13 19.47 33.12 9.18
C LEU A 13 19.54 31.68 9.72
N VAL A 14 19.98 31.49 10.97
CA VAL A 14 20.02 30.16 11.62
C VAL A 14 18.59 29.65 11.91
N SER A 15 17.66 30.54 12.22
CA SER A 15 16.26 30.15 12.50
C SER A 15 15.49 29.74 11.23
N LEU A 16 15.89 30.22 10.03
CA LEU A 16 15.28 29.84 8.78
C LEU A 16 15.76 28.46 8.26
N LEU A 17 16.93 28.00 8.69
CA LEU A 17 17.44 26.69 8.31
C LEU A 17 16.88 25.54 9.15
N SER A 18 16.29 25.84 10.30
CA SER A 18 15.66 24.83 11.19
C SER A 18 14.26 24.41 10.74
N GLY A 19 13.66 25.10 9.78
CA GLY A 19 12.27 24.87 9.33
C GLY A 19 12.08 23.82 8.24
N CYS A 20 13.16 23.28 7.64
CA CYS A 20 13.09 22.24 6.60
C CYS A 20 13.46 20.84 7.11
N ALA A 21 13.63 20.66 8.41
CA ALA A 21 13.74 19.34 8.98
C ALA A 21 12.34 18.75 9.07
N VAL A 22 12.01 17.99 8.02
CA VAL A 22 11.03 16.96 8.14
C VAL A 22 9.66 17.11 7.63
N LEU A 23 9.53 16.37 6.66
CA LEU A 23 8.39 15.45 6.55
C LEU A 23 8.92 14.14 5.94
N GLY A 24 10.05 13.67 6.44
CA GLY A 24 10.53 12.33 6.19
C GLY A 24 9.59 11.36 6.90
N ALA A 25 8.59 10.83 6.18
CA ALA A 25 7.74 9.79 6.69
C ALA A 25 8.61 8.67 7.28
N LYS A 26 8.38 8.31 8.53
CA LYS A 26 9.03 7.18 9.20
C LYS A 26 8.75 5.93 8.37
N ARG A 27 9.75 5.43 7.65
CA ARG A 27 9.60 4.26 6.79
C ARG A 27 9.55 2.94 7.57
N GLY A 28 9.98 2.91 8.81
CA GLY A 28 9.96 1.73 9.66
C GLY A 28 9.49 2.06 11.07
N VAL A 29 8.97 1.06 11.76
CA VAL A 29 8.59 1.16 13.17
C VAL A 29 9.85 1.35 14.00
N SER A 30 9.82 2.23 15.00
CA SER A 30 10.95 2.45 15.88
C SER A 30 11.19 1.26 16.82
N GLU A 31 12.41 1.09 17.33
CA GLU A 31 12.70 0.02 18.29
C GLU A 31 11.91 0.19 19.59
N GLU A 32 11.66 1.42 19.99
CA GLU A 32 10.82 1.74 21.14
C GLU A 32 9.39 1.25 20.92
N ASP A 33 8.77 1.58 19.77
CA ASP A 33 7.43 1.10 19.42
C ASP A 33 7.37 -0.43 19.34
N LEU A 34 8.40 -1.07 18.75
CA LEU A 34 8.49 -2.53 18.67
C LEU A 34 8.55 -3.17 20.05
N SER A 35 9.34 -2.59 20.99
CA SER A 35 9.47 -3.12 22.36
C SER A 35 8.18 -3.06 23.17
N GLN A 36 7.29 -2.13 22.82
CA GLN A 36 5.98 -1.96 23.45
C GLN A 36 4.87 -2.76 22.74
N THR A 37 5.18 -3.41 21.61
CA THR A 37 4.22 -4.15 20.81
C THR A 37 4.20 -5.62 21.22
N ARG A 38 3.04 -6.16 21.56
CA ARG A 38 2.80 -7.59 21.82
C ARG A 38 1.79 -8.16 20.85
N ARG A 39 0.68 -7.44 20.62
CA ARG A 39 -0.45 -7.89 19.80
C ARG A 39 -0.70 -6.96 18.63
N ILE A 40 -0.68 -7.53 17.43
CA ILE A 40 -0.90 -6.81 16.17
C ILE A 40 -2.21 -7.28 15.53
N GLY A 41 -3.14 -6.36 15.33
CA GLY A 41 -4.31 -6.58 14.49
C GLY A 41 -3.98 -6.27 13.03
N VAL A 42 -4.47 -7.08 12.11
CA VAL A 42 -4.27 -6.87 10.68
C VAL A 42 -5.62 -6.67 9.98
N VAL A 43 -5.70 -5.69 9.11
CA VAL A 43 -6.87 -5.44 8.28
C VAL A 43 -6.47 -5.01 6.88
N SER A 44 -7.13 -5.56 5.87
CA SER A 44 -7.03 -5.09 4.49
C SER A 44 -8.30 -4.32 4.10
N LEU A 45 -8.12 -3.22 3.40
CA LEU A 45 -9.13 -2.31 2.86
C LEU A 45 -8.93 -2.12 1.34
N LEU A 46 -8.35 -3.11 0.65
CA LEU A 46 -8.12 -3.08 -0.80
C LEU A 46 -9.43 -3.06 -1.58
N GLY A 47 -10.47 -3.70 -1.01
CA GLY A 47 -11.79 -3.81 -1.61
C GLY A 47 -11.83 -4.76 -2.79
N ASP A 48 -12.95 -4.70 -3.54
CA ASP A 48 -13.27 -5.67 -4.60
C ASP A 48 -13.15 -5.07 -6.01
N ARG A 49 -12.45 -3.92 -6.17
CA ARG A 49 -12.34 -3.24 -7.46
C ARG A 49 -11.07 -3.61 -8.19
N LEU A 50 -11.22 -4.28 -9.31
CA LEU A 50 -10.16 -4.55 -10.28
C LEU A 50 -10.15 -3.46 -11.34
N TYR A 51 -8.99 -2.88 -11.61
CA TYR A 51 -8.82 -1.86 -12.64
C TYR A 51 -8.09 -2.44 -13.85
N GLY A 52 -8.60 -2.17 -15.05
CA GLY A 52 -7.87 -2.37 -16.30
C GLY A 52 -7.46 -1.03 -16.85
N VAL A 53 -6.18 -0.82 -17.13
CA VAL A 53 -5.66 0.46 -17.60
C VAL A 53 -4.76 0.26 -18.80
N ARG A 54 -5.15 0.85 -19.94
CA ARG A 54 -4.30 0.96 -21.14
C ARG A 54 -3.76 2.37 -21.23
N ILE A 55 -2.44 2.49 -21.35
CA ILE A 55 -1.73 3.73 -21.59
C ILE A 55 -1.06 3.63 -22.95
N GLY A 56 -1.61 4.36 -23.92
CA GLY A 56 -1.10 4.39 -25.29
C GLY A 56 0.08 5.36 -25.46
N THR A 57 0.66 5.35 -26.66
CA THR A 57 1.67 6.33 -27.07
C THR A 57 1.08 7.75 -27.11
N THR A 58 -0.20 7.86 -27.43
CA THR A 58 -0.97 9.12 -27.39
C THR A 58 -2.16 8.96 -26.45
N VAL A 59 -2.68 10.08 -25.93
CA VAL A 59 -3.85 10.09 -25.04
C VAL A 59 -5.10 9.48 -25.65
N PHE A 60 -5.24 9.52 -26.97
CA PHE A 60 -6.37 8.93 -27.70
C PHE A 60 -6.37 7.38 -27.71
N GLN A 61 -5.27 6.78 -27.32
CA GLN A 61 -5.13 5.31 -27.22
C GLN A 61 -5.31 4.82 -25.78
N ASN A 62 -5.57 5.74 -24.84
CA ASN A 62 -5.84 5.38 -23.44
C ASN A 62 -7.24 4.79 -23.33
N ASP A 63 -7.35 3.75 -22.54
CA ASP A 63 -8.60 3.07 -22.25
C ASP A 63 -8.57 2.53 -20.81
N SER A 64 -9.74 2.33 -20.21
CA SER A 64 -9.79 1.78 -18.85
C SER A 64 -11.16 1.15 -18.58
N PHE A 65 -11.16 0.16 -17.72
CA PHE A 65 -12.37 -0.40 -17.12
C PHE A 65 -12.23 -0.57 -15.61
N VAL A 66 -13.35 -0.70 -14.94
CA VAL A 66 -13.43 -1.12 -13.54
C VAL A 66 -14.38 -2.30 -13.43
N ALA A 67 -13.95 -3.38 -12.80
CA ALA A 67 -14.77 -4.55 -12.54
C ALA A 67 -14.89 -4.81 -11.03
N GLN A 68 -16.02 -5.40 -10.62
CA GLN A 68 -16.20 -5.90 -9.26
C GLN A 68 -15.81 -7.38 -9.23
N VAL A 69 -14.96 -7.76 -8.29
CA VAL A 69 -14.45 -9.14 -8.14
C VAL A 69 -14.57 -9.63 -6.68
N PRO A 70 -15.75 -9.53 -6.04
CA PRO A 70 -15.92 -9.88 -4.63
C PRO A 70 -15.59 -11.36 -4.33
N GLU A 71 -15.77 -12.23 -5.33
CA GLU A 71 -15.44 -13.65 -5.24
C GLU A 71 -13.94 -13.93 -5.07
N TRP A 72 -13.07 -12.97 -5.40
CA TRP A 72 -11.64 -13.10 -5.22
C TRP A 72 -11.20 -12.93 -3.76
N LYS A 73 -12.04 -12.31 -2.93
CA LYS A 73 -11.79 -12.10 -1.49
C LYS A 73 -10.41 -11.49 -1.21
N VAL A 74 -10.02 -10.50 -1.99
CA VAL A 74 -8.66 -9.90 -1.95
C VAL A 74 -8.31 -9.39 -0.56
N ASP A 75 -9.27 -8.77 0.14
CA ASP A 75 -9.06 -8.29 1.50
C ASP A 75 -8.76 -9.43 2.49
N ALA A 76 -9.53 -10.52 2.42
CA ALA A 76 -9.30 -11.67 3.29
C ALA A 76 -7.91 -12.27 3.00
N TYR A 77 -7.58 -12.46 1.72
CA TYR A 77 -6.28 -12.99 1.31
C TYR A 77 -5.11 -12.14 1.81
N ALA A 78 -5.15 -10.83 1.60
CA ALA A 78 -4.08 -9.93 2.03
C ALA A 78 -3.95 -9.89 3.56
N THR A 79 -5.07 -9.92 4.29
CA THR A 79 -5.10 -10.00 5.76
C THR A 79 -4.46 -11.29 6.25
N ASP A 80 -4.92 -12.44 5.72
CA ASP A 80 -4.41 -13.76 6.13
C ASP A 80 -2.92 -13.90 5.83
N ARG A 81 -2.48 -13.38 4.69
CA ARG A 81 -1.05 -13.39 4.32
C ARG A 81 -0.20 -12.59 5.27
N ALA A 82 -0.61 -11.37 5.62
CA ALA A 82 0.12 -10.53 6.56
C ALA A 82 0.15 -11.15 7.97
N VAL A 83 -0.96 -11.72 8.43
CA VAL A 83 -1.04 -12.45 9.72
C VAL A 83 -0.10 -13.65 9.72
N ALA A 84 -0.09 -14.46 8.66
CA ALA A 84 0.81 -15.62 8.56
C ALA A 84 2.28 -15.19 8.62
N LEU A 85 2.68 -14.17 7.86
CA LEU A 85 4.04 -13.65 7.87
C LEU A 85 4.48 -13.14 9.25
N LEU A 86 3.59 -12.42 9.95
CA LEU A 86 3.87 -11.93 11.30
C LEU A 86 4.01 -13.08 12.30
N LYS A 87 3.13 -14.08 12.27
CA LYS A 87 3.21 -15.26 13.15
C LYS A 87 4.47 -16.09 12.93
N ASP A 88 4.85 -16.28 11.66
CA ASP A 88 5.96 -17.17 11.32
C ASP A 88 7.33 -16.53 11.55
N ARG A 89 7.42 -15.20 11.48
CA ARG A 89 8.68 -14.47 11.40
C ARG A 89 8.90 -13.41 12.46
N SER A 90 7.99 -13.28 13.41
CA SER A 90 8.13 -12.34 14.52
C SER A 90 7.74 -12.97 15.87
N SER A 91 7.99 -12.22 16.94
CA SER A 91 7.55 -12.61 18.30
C SER A 91 6.17 -12.05 18.66
N PHE A 92 5.52 -11.33 17.74
CA PHE A 92 4.23 -10.71 17.98
C PHE A 92 3.09 -11.72 17.86
N GLU A 93 2.10 -11.61 18.74
CA GLU A 93 0.80 -12.24 18.52
C GLU A 93 0.05 -11.46 17.43
N ALA A 94 -0.22 -12.08 16.29
CA ALA A 94 -0.92 -11.45 15.18
C ALA A 94 -2.27 -12.12 14.90
N ALA A 95 -3.31 -11.32 14.67
CA ALA A 95 -4.64 -11.82 14.31
C ALA A 95 -5.36 -10.86 13.35
N PRO A 96 -6.32 -11.35 12.55
CA PRO A 96 -7.19 -10.46 11.79
C PRO A 96 -7.98 -9.54 12.73
N LEU A 97 -8.14 -8.26 12.34
CA LEU A 97 -9.09 -7.36 12.96
C LEU A 97 -10.50 -7.72 12.49
N ASP A 98 -11.43 -7.94 13.42
CA ASP A 98 -12.84 -8.08 13.08
C ASP A 98 -13.38 -6.77 12.51
N ARG A 99 -13.91 -6.84 11.28
CA ARG A 99 -14.44 -5.71 10.51
C ARG A 99 -15.94 -5.52 10.62
N SER A 100 -16.64 -6.37 11.37
CA SER A 100 -18.12 -6.38 11.42
C SER A 100 -18.75 -5.04 11.76
N GLU A 101 -17.98 -4.14 12.40
CA GLU A 101 -18.43 -2.82 12.80
C GLU A 101 -17.81 -1.67 11.99
N LEU A 102 -16.98 -1.97 11.00
CA LEU A 102 -16.39 -0.94 10.15
C LEU A 102 -17.39 -0.55 9.05
N VAL A 103 -17.92 0.66 9.13
CA VAL A 103 -18.88 1.18 8.15
C VAL A 103 -18.17 1.79 6.93
N ALA A 104 -16.92 2.19 7.09
CA ALA A 104 -16.18 2.91 6.06
C ALA A 104 -15.27 1.98 5.25
N ASP A 105 -15.55 1.83 3.97
CA ASP A 105 -14.65 1.20 2.98
C ASP A 105 -13.40 2.05 2.67
N ARG A 106 -13.37 3.30 3.12
CA ARG A 106 -12.33 4.26 2.74
C ARG A 106 -11.65 4.85 3.97
N MET A 107 -10.35 5.16 3.79
CA MET A 107 -9.52 5.85 4.78
C MET A 107 -9.93 7.33 4.90
N SER A 108 -11.11 7.57 5.43
CA SER A 108 -11.56 8.88 5.93
C SER A 108 -11.08 9.09 7.37
N VAL A 109 -11.18 10.31 7.87
CA VAL A 109 -10.89 10.60 9.30
C VAL A 109 -11.77 9.72 10.20
N ASP A 110 -13.02 9.55 9.85
CA ASP A 110 -13.97 8.71 10.59
C ASP A 110 -13.58 7.22 10.52
N GLY A 111 -13.14 6.74 9.35
CA GLY A 111 -12.65 5.37 9.18
C GLY A 111 -11.40 5.08 10.02
N TRP A 112 -10.50 6.06 10.13
CA TRP A 112 -9.31 5.92 10.98
C TRP A 112 -9.67 5.81 12.46
N GLN A 113 -10.64 6.60 12.94
CA GLN A 113 -11.14 6.51 14.31
C GLN A 113 -11.90 5.20 14.57
N GLN A 114 -12.66 4.69 13.60
CA GLN A 114 -13.31 3.38 13.71
C GLN A 114 -12.28 2.25 13.84
N LEU A 115 -11.20 2.26 13.06
CA LEU A 115 -10.10 1.31 13.16
C LEU A 115 -9.44 1.35 14.53
N LYS A 116 -9.14 2.55 15.05
CA LYS A 116 -8.60 2.73 16.40
C LYS A 116 -9.52 2.10 17.45
N THR A 117 -10.81 2.42 17.39
CA THR A 117 -11.81 1.94 18.36
C THR A 117 -11.95 0.41 18.30
N ALA A 118 -12.04 -0.16 17.10
CA ALA A 118 -12.11 -1.60 16.90
C ALA A 118 -10.84 -2.31 17.40
N GLY A 119 -9.67 -1.75 17.09
CA GLY A 119 -8.38 -2.26 17.57
C GLY A 119 -8.28 -2.28 19.08
N ALA A 120 -8.65 -1.17 19.74
CA ALA A 120 -8.65 -1.06 21.20
C ALA A 120 -9.59 -2.08 21.86
N ARG A 121 -10.81 -2.22 21.33
CA ARG A 121 -11.81 -3.18 21.85
C ARG A 121 -11.35 -4.63 21.74
N GLN A 122 -10.62 -4.96 20.67
CA GLN A 122 -10.07 -6.30 20.45
C GLN A 122 -8.72 -6.52 21.14
N GLY A 123 -8.21 -5.51 21.86
CA GLY A 123 -7.00 -5.58 22.68
C GLY A 123 -5.71 -5.62 21.86
N PHE A 124 -5.66 -4.99 20.71
CA PHE A 124 -4.43 -4.83 19.94
C PHE A 124 -3.63 -3.59 20.39
N ASP A 125 -2.31 -3.70 20.35
CA ASP A 125 -1.40 -2.57 20.61
C ASP A 125 -1.18 -1.76 19.32
N ARG A 126 -1.08 -2.47 18.21
CA ARG A 126 -0.84 -1.92 16.87
C ARG A 126 -1.81 -2.50 15.85
N LEU A 127 -2.12 -1.70 14.82
CA LEU A 127 -2.80 -2.20 13.62
C LEU A 127 -1.88 -2.09 12.42
N VAL A 128 -1.81 -3.17 11.64
CA VAL A 128 -1.28 -3.20 10.28
C VAL A 128 -2.46 -3.06 9.33
N ILE A 129 -2.49 -1.95 8.58
CA ILE A 129 -3.60 -1.57 7.73
C ILE A 129 -3.11 -1.59 6.28
N VAL A 130 -3.64 -2.51 5.48
CA VAL A 130 -3.36 -2.62 4.04
C VAL A 130 -4.43 -1.85 3.30
N ARG A 131 -4.08 -0.77 2.62
CA ARG A 131 -5.04 0.07 1.91
C ARG A 131 -4.62 0.34 0.46
N PRO A 132 -5.57 0.67 -0.44
CA PRO A 132 -5.23 1.02 -1.80
C PRO A 132 -4.23 2.17 -1.83
N GLY A 133 -3.21 2.01 -2.65
CA GLY A 133 -2.29 3.04 -3.07
C GLY A 133 -2.57 3.44 -4.51
N THR A 134 -1.72 4.29 -5.04
CA THR A 134 -1.77 4.69 -6.43
C THR A 134 -0.39 4.48 -7.03
N ALA A 135 -0.24 3.50 -7.94
CA ALA A 135 1.02 3.31 -8.64
C ALA A 135 1.24 4.43 -9.66
N SER A 136 2.46 4.95 -9.67
CA SER A 136 2.88 5.95 -10.66
C SER A 136 3.75 5.28 -11.70
N THR A 137 3.47 5.53 -12.99
CA THR A 137 4.44 5.23 -14.04
C THR A 137 5.48 6.33 -14.02
N GLN A 138 6.72 5.99 -13.68
CA GLN A 138 7.81 6.96 -13.49
C GLN A 138 8.02 7.94 -14.66
N ASP A 139 7.61 7.56 -15.86
CA ASP A 139 7.93 8.32 -17.07
C ASP A 139 6.87 9.35 -17.47
N ARG A 140 5.63 9.30 -16.99
CA ARG A 140 4.56 10.19 -17.46
C ARG A 140 3.49 10.58 -16.44
N GLY A 141 3.66 10.31 -15.17
CA GLY A 141 2.72 10.71 -14.13
C GLY A 141 1.33 10.09 -14.22
N PHE A 142 1.19 8.95 -14.90
CA PHE A 142 -0.06 8.20 -14.87
C PHE A 142 -0.20 7.45 -13.56
N PHE A 143 -1.37 7.53 -12.97
CA PHE A 143 -1.69 6.90 -11.71
C PHE A 143 -2.67 5.76 -11.93
N THR A 144 -2.31 4.56 -11.48
CA THR A 144 -3.19 3.40 -11.48
C THR A 144 -3.58 3.08 -10.05
N PRO A 145 -4.88 3.15 -9.68
CA PRO A 145 -5.31 2.92 -8.30
C PRO A 145 -5.38 1.42 -7.98
N GLY A 146 -5.15 1.08 -6.72
CA GLY A 146 -5.43 -0.25 -6.18
C GLY A 146 -4.70 -1.38 -6.90
N TYR A 147 -5.46 -2.31 -7.49
CA TYR A 147 -4.90 -3.47 -8.17
C TYR A 147 -5.62 -3.76 -9.49
N GLY A 148 -4.93 -4.46 -10.39
CA GLY A 148 -5.53 -4.77 -11.69
C GLY A 148 -4.57 -5.18 -12.78
N LEU A 149 -4.98 -4.89 -14.00
CA LEU A 149 -4.23 -5.09 -15.23
C LEU A 149 -3.75 -3.76 -15.78
N MET A 150 -2.51 -3.74 -16.27
CA MET A 150 -1.99 -2.60 -17.00
C MET A 150 -1.40 -3.05 -18.34
N GLU A 151 -1.70 -2.28 -19.37
CA GLU A 151 -1.03 -2.32 -20.66
C GLU A 151 -0.45 -0.94 -20.95
N ARG A 152 0.83 -0.90 -21.25
CA ARG A 152 1.50 0.31 -21.70
C ARG A 152 2.14 0.09 -23.05
N SER A 153 1.83 0.96 -23.98
CA SER A 153 2.48 0.98 -25.30
C SER A 153 3.30 2.25 -25.48
N PHE A 154 4.50 2.10 -26.06
CA PHE A 154 5.37 3.20 -26.40
C PHE A 154 6.10 2.86 -27.71
N PHE A 155 5.76 3.57 -28.79
CA PHE A 155 6.34 3.35 -30.14
C PHE A 155 6.40 1.88 -30.56
N GLY A 156 5.28 1.14 -30.39
CA GLY A 156 5.19 -0.28 -30.77
C GLY A 156 5.72 -1.27 -29.72
N LEU A 157 6.39 -0.82 -28.69
CA LEU A 157 6.74 -1.67 -27.55
C LEU A 157 5.55 -1.73 -26.59
N VAL A 158 5.05 -2.94 -26.35
CA VAL A 158 3.92 -3.16 -25.44
C VAL A 158 4.39 -3.91 -24.19
N ARG A 159 4.06 -3.35 -23.05
CA ARG A 159 4.24 -3.99 -21.73
C ARG A 159 2.88 -4.27 -21.13
N ARG A 160 2.71 -5.47 -20.60
CA ARG A 160 1.48 -5.89 -19.91
C ARG A 160 1.84 -6.49 -18.58
N CYS A 161 1.05 -6.19 -17.55
CA CYS A 161 1.26 -6.80 -16.24
C CYS A 161 -0.04 -6.82 -15.42
N VAL A 162 -0.05 -7.71 -14.43
CA VAL A 162 -0.89 -7.58 -13.26
C VAL A 162 -0.15 -6.68 -12.27
N TYR A 163 -0.84 -5.78 -11.59
CA TYR A 163 -0.25 -4.92 -10.59
C TYR A 163 -1.07 -4.89 -9.29
N ALA A 164 -0.42 -4.60 -8.19
CA ALA A 164 -1.06 -4.28 -6.92
C ALA A 164 -0.34 -3.09 -6.31
N ALA A 165 -0.97 -1.92 -6.35
CA ALA A 165 -0.50 -0.71 -5.71
C ALA A 165 -1.22 -0.53 -4.39
N TYR A 166 -0.52 -0.73 -3.28
CA TYR A 166 -1.07 -0.57 -1.95
C TYR A 166 -0.04 -0.03 -0.97
N ILE A 167 -0.54 0.48 0.12
CA ILE A 167 0.25 1.00 1.23
C ILE A 167 -0.05 0.15 2.45
N VAL A 168 0.98 -0.15 3.22
CA VAL A 168 0.89 -0.77 4.53
C VAL A 168 1.18 0.30 5.57
N ASP A 169 0.16 0.74 6.28
CA ASP A 169 0.30 1.67 7.42
C ASP A 169 0.39 0.88 8.72
N VAL A 170 1.12 1.42 9.69
CA VAL A 170 1.14 0.94 11.08
C VAL A 170 0.58 2.03 11.98
N MET A 171 -0.50 1.71 12.69
CA MET A 171 -1.17 2.59 13.63
C MET A 171 -0.86 2.16 15.07
N ASP A 172 -0.55 3.12 15.93
CA ASP A 172 -0.62 2.93 17.38
C ASP A 172 -2.08 3.00 17.82
N VAL A 173 -2.60 1.92 18.41
CA VAL A 173 -4.01 1.84 18.78
C VAL A 173 -4.34 2.79 19.94
N LYS A 174 -3.42 3.03 20.85
CA LYS A 174 -3.63 3.90 22.01
C LYS A 174 -3.81 5.36 21.60
N THR A 175 -2.92 5.86 20.75
CA THR A 175 -2.95 7.25 20.29
C THR A 175 -3.83 7.44 19.04
N GLY A 176 -3.94 6.44 18.19
CA GLY A 176 -4.56 6.51 16.87
C GLY A 176 -3.62 7.13 15.82
N GLU A 177 -2.35 7.33 16.16
CA GLU A 177 -1.37 7.92 15.25
C GLU A 177 -0.80 6.88 14.29
N LYS A 178 -0.55 7.29 13.06
CA LYS A 178 0.24 6.51 12.12
C LYS A 178 1.73 6.65 12.48
N ILE A 179 2.34 5.56 12.95
CA ILE A 179 3.72 5.54 13.41
C ILE A 179 4.71 5.13 12.32
N ALA A 180 4.26 4.38 11.33
CA ALA A 180 5.07 3.98 10.18
C ALA A 180 4.20 3.70 8.96
N TRP A 181 4.81 3.67 7.78
CA TRP A 181 4.16 3.23 6.56
C TRP A 181 5.17 2.80 5.50
N GLN A 182 4.74 1.94 4.58
CA GLN A 182 5.53 1.48 3.46
C GLN A 182 4.65 1.20 2.24
N TRP A 183 5.18 1.42 1.05
CA TRP A 183 4.58 0.88 -0.16
C TRP A 183 4.66 -0.64 -0.13
N GLY A 184 3.54 -1.31 -0.37
CA GLY A 184 3.51 -2.76 -0.48
C GLY A 184 4.13 -3.24 -1.78
N SER A 185 4.00 -2.47 -2.85
CA SER A 185 4.58 -2.80 -4.14
C SER A 185 5.06 -1.55 -4.83
N ASP A 186 6.33 -1.54 -5.16
CA ASP A 186 6.82 -0.72 -6.25
C ASP A 186 6.25 -1.29 -7.55
N PHE A 187 6.03 -0.47 -8.51
CA PHE A 187 5.33 -0.75 -9.74
C PHE A 187 5.87 -1.99 -10.50
N PRO A 188 5.16 -3.12 -10.48
CA PRO A 188 5.75 -4.40 -10.80
C PRO A 188 5.55 -4.88 -12.24
N CYS A 189 5.55 -4.02 -13.22
CA CYS A 189 5.64 -4.45 -14.60
C CYS A 189 7.05 -4.93 -14.94
N GLU A 190 7.50 -6.00 -14.31
CA GLU A 190 8.69 -6.70 -14.75
C GLU A 190 8.39 -7.45 -16.06
N TYR A 191 9.20 -7.23 -17.08
CA TYR A 191 9.09 -7.92 -18.36
C TYR A 191 9.00 -9.43 -18.17
N GLY A 192 7.98 -10.03 -18.77
CA GLY A 192 7.89 -11.47 -19.00
C GLY A 192 7.38 -12.35 -17.86
N LYS A 193 6.97 -11.80 -16.71
CA LYS A 193 6.57 -12.62 -15.54
C LYS A 193 5.07 -12.61 -15.22
N ALA A 194 4.26 -11.84 -15.91
CA ALA A 194 2.82 -11.77 -15.68
C ALA A 194 2.03 -12.26 -16.89
N PRO A 195 0.75 -12.64 -16.74
CA PRO A 195 -0.09 -12.95 -17.89
C PRO A 195 -0.06 -11.75 -18.85
N GLN A 196 0.37 -12.01 -20.09
CA GLN A 196 0.51 -11.00 -21.15
C GLN A 196 -0.86 -10.74 -21.79
N LEU A 197 -1.84 -10.35 -20.99
CA LEU A 197 -3.20 -10.12 -21.45
C LEU A 197 -3.38 -8.68 -21.93
N PRO A 198 -3.93 -8.48 -23.14
CA PRO A 198 -4.29 -7.14 -23.62
C PRO A 198 -5.41 -6.57 -22.75
N ILE A 199 -5.49 -5.26 -22.63
CA ILE A 199 -6.65 -4.61 -22.01
C ILE A 199 -7.81 -4.65 -23.01
N LEU A 200 -8.89 -5.31 -22.61
CA LEU A 200 -10.16 -5.38 -23.33
C LEU A 200 -11.09 -4.25 -22.86
N ALA A 201 -12.23 -4.06 -23.54
CA ALA A 201 -13.17 -3.00 -23.17
C ALA A 201 -13.87 -3.25 -21.81
N SER A 202 -13.98 -4.50 -21.37
CA SER A 202 -14.50 -4.87 -20.07
C SER A 202 -13.87 -6.17 -19.56
N PHE A 203 -13.95 -6.41 -18.25
CA PHE A 203 -13.42 -7.64 -17.64
C PHE A 203 -14.18 -8.89 -18.05
N ASP A 204 -15.47 -8.76 -18.41
CA ASP A 204 -16.31 -9.88 -18.82
C ASP A 204 -15.91 -10.48 -20.19
N GLN A 205 -15.12 -9.76 -20.96
CA GLN A 205 -14.61 -10.25 -22.25
C GLN A 205 -13.45 -11.23 -22.10
N TYR A 206 -12.86 -11.34 -20.91
CA TYR A 206 -11.83 -12.34 -20.63
C TYR A 206 -12.49 -13.69 -20.35
N SER A 207 -11.90 -14.77 -20.87
CA SER A 207 -12.31 -16.12 -20.52
C SER A 207 -12.06 -16.42 -19.04
N ASP A 208 -12.74 -17.44 -18.48
CA ASP A 208 -12.54 -17.86 -17.09
C ASP A 208 -11.08 -18.21 -16.79
N VAL A 209 -10.40 -18.86 -17.73
CA VAL A 209 -8.97 -19.19 -17.62
C VAL A 209 -8.11 -17.92 -17.53
N GLN A 210 -8.43 -16.90 -18.31
CA GLN A 210 -7.72 -15.64 -18.28
C GLN A 210 -7.99 -14.89 -16.98
N ARG A 211 -9.25 -14.82 -16.52
CA ARG A 211 -9.63 -14.21 -15.25
C ARG A 211 -8.92 -14.88 -14.08
N GLU A 212 -8.88 -16.22 -14.06
CA GLU A 212 -8.16 -16.98 -13.04
C GLU A 212 -6.65 -16.73 -13.09
N SER A 213 -6.06 -16.63 -14.27
CA SER A 213 -4.64 -16.28 -14.44
C SER A 213 -4.32 -14.89 -13.86
N VAL A 214 -5.22 -13.91 -14.01
CA VAL A 214 -5.09 -12.58 -13.40
C VAL A 214 -5.16 -12.67 -11.87
N ARG A 215 -6.15 -13.41 -11.35
CA ARG A 215 -6.32 -13.61 -9.91
C ARG A 215 -5.06 -14.23 -9.29
N VAL A 216 -4.56 -15.31 -9.87
CA VAL A 216 -3.34 -16.00 -9.39
C VAL A 216 -2.13 -15.05 -9.43
N GLY A 217 -1.97 -14.32 -10.53
CA GLY A 217 -0.89 -13.33 -10.65
C GLY A 217 -0.96 -12.22 -9.59
N LEU A 218 -2.17 -11.74 -9.28
CA LEU A 218 -2.39 -10.76 -8.21
C LEU A 218 -2.02 -11.33 -6.83
N MET A 219 -2.46 -12.54 -6.51
CA MET A 219 -2.17 -13.18 -5.22
C MET A 219 -0.66 -13.40 -5.04
N GLN A 220 0.03 -13.88 -6.06
CA GLN A 220 1.49 -14.04 -6.03
C GLN A 220 2.22 -12.70 -5.80
N TRP A 221 1.70 -11.63 -6.38
CA TRP A 221 2.23 -10.29 -6.14
C TRP A 221 2.06 -9.84 -4.70
N ILE A 222 0.85 -9.99 -4.15
CA ILE A 222 0.57 -9.65 -2.76
C ILE A 222 1.48 -10.46 -1.84
N ASP A 223 1.69 -11.74 -2.12
CA ASP A 223 2.58 -12.61 -1.34
C ASP A 223 4.00 -12.06 -1.23
N LYS A 224 4.58 -11.72 -2.36
CA LYS A 224 5.95 -11.23 -2.43
C LYS A 224 6.07 -9.85 -1.80
N SER A 225 5.26 -8.92 -2.26
CA SER A 225 5.35 -7.53 -1.86
C SER A 225 4.96 -7.29 -0.40
N MET A 226 4.07 -8.11 0.18
CA MET A 226 3.72 -8.04 1.60
C MET A 226 4.91 -8.41 2.49
N ALA A 227 5.67 -9.44 2.14
CA ALA A 227 6.87 -9.80 2.88
C ALA A 227 7.92 -8.67 2.84
N ASP A 228 8.12 -8.07 1.66
CA ASP A 228 9.05 -6.95 1.49
C ASP A 228 8.61 -5.72 2.31
N ALA A 229 7.31 -5.38 2.27
CA ALA A 229 6.75 -4.26 3.02
C ALA A 229 6.87 -4.44 4.54
N LEU A 230 6.49 -5.60 5.07
CA LEU A 230 6.60 -5.90 6.50
C LEU A 230 8.05 -5.93 6.97
N GLY A 231 8.99 -6.41 6.12
CA GLY A 231 10.42 -6.35 6.39
C GLY A 231 10.95 -4.91 6.44
N ALA A 232 10.57 -4.08 5.48
CA ALA A 232 10.95 -2.66 5.46
C ALA A 232 10.34 -1.86 6.64
N LEU A 233 9.17 -2.28 7.12
CA LEU A 233 8.56 -1.76 8.35
C LEU A 233 9.23 -2.30 9.63
N LYS A 234 10.17 -3.21 9.55
CA LYS A 234 10.83 -3.90 10.66
C LYS A 234 9.89 -4.76 11.52
N LEU A 235 8.73 -5.12 11.01
CA LEU A 235 7.78 -6.00 11.70
C LEU A 235 8.16 -7.48 11.59
N ILE A 236 8.94 -7.82 10.58
CA ILE A 236 9.57 -9.13 10.38
C ILE A 236 11.03 -8.93 9.94
N PRO A 237 11.92 -9.95 10.04
CA PRO A 237 13.23 -9.89 9.41
C PRO A 237 13.12 -9.63 7.91
N ALA A 238 14.06 -8.84 7.37
CA ALA A 238 14.09 -8.59 5.93
C ALA A 238 14.16 -9.92 5.14
N PRO A 239 13.39 -10.10 4.07
CA PRO A 239 13.50 -11.27 3.23
C PRO A 239 14.92 -11.38 2.65
N ARG A 240 15.45 -12.61 2.65
CA ARG A 240 16.79 -12.92 2.10
C ARG A 240 16.77 -13.03 0.58
#